data_93e8075518ffdc5cfadf6010c5c791c9
#
_entry.id   93e8075518ffdc5cfadf6010c5c791c9
#
_cell.length_a   1.000
_cell.length_b   1.000
_cell.length_c   1.000
_cell.angle_alpha   90.00
_cell.angle_beta   90.00
_cell.angle_gamma   90.00
#
_symmetry.space_group_name_H-M   'P 1'
#
loop_
_entity.id
_entity.type
_entity.pdbx_description
1 polymer ?
#
loop_
_entity_poly.entity_id
_entity_poly.type
_entity_poly.pdbx_seq_one_letter_code
_entity_poly.pdbx_strand_id
1 'polypeptide(L)'
;MGKKTDNSLLSAILDLKKIEAVNRPILKAHGLPNECYTSSEYLKIERDKIFLNKWSVIGVGSSIPNIGDAKPYDLLGIPLIMIRGKDKKIRVLHNVCSHRGLRLLNEPCTLKNVLRCPYHSWAYDFNGSLIATPHIGGLNIHQVDNFDKSNSNLKKVRSKVWMDMIFVNLNDNEIEFDEYIKPLESRWSKFISKDDQNLIRHASDYGYIKLNVKSNWKFAIENYCESYHLPSIHPELNKTSNISDHYHIQGLPNRFAGQGSLKYIQPIKGNKKFNNFPSWPEDLALNAEYVALFPNVMIGLHIDHFYIFWLEPISPNETKEHIEMYYIGEELSLIHISEPTRREG
;
A
#
# COMPACT_ATOMS: atom_id res chain seq x y z
N MET A 1 -11.13 -23.32 18.39
CA MET A 1 -12.42 -23.40 17.66
C MET A 1 -12.43 -22.77 16.26
N GLY A 2 -11.40 -21.98 15.86
CA GLY A 2 -11.42 -21.20 14.62
C GLY A 2 -11.15 -21.94 13.28
N LYS A 3 -10.52 -23.12 13.27
CA LYS A 3 -10.12 -23.77 12.00
C LYS A 3 -11.22 -24.54 11.25
N LYS A 4 -12.27 -25.03 11.94
CA LYS A 4 -13.36 -25.80 11.29
C LYS A 4 -14.42 -24.92 10.63
N THR A 5 -14.66 -23.73 11.13
CA THR A 5 -15.63 -22.77 10.59
C THR A 5 -15.16 -22.11 9.28
N ASP A 6 -13.87 -21.89 9.11
CA ASP A 6 -13.31 -21.23 7.93
C ASP A 6 -13.39 -22.09 6.65
N ASN A 7 -13.10 -23.40 6.75
CA ASN A 7 -13.18 -24.29 5.60
C ASN A 7 -14.62 -24.53 5.15
N SER A 8 -15.61 -24.47 6.05
CA SER A 8 -17.02 -24.62 5.70
C SER A 8 -17.55 -23.39 4.93
N LEU A 9 -17.11 -22.18 5.28
CA LEU A 9 -17.50 -20.97 4.57
C LEU A 9 -16.86 -20.91 3.17
N LEU A 10 -15.58 -21.24 3.07
CA LEU A 10 -14.88 -21.31 1.77
C LEU A 10 -15.50 -22.36 0.85
N SER A 11 -15.76 -23.56 1.35
CA SER A 11 -16.39 -24.62 0.55
C SER A 11 -17.85 -24.34 0.15
N ALA A 12 -18.52 -23.43 0.84
CA ALA A 12 -19.85 -22.95 0.44
C ALA A 12 -19.80 -21.96 -0.74
N ILE A 13 -18.66 -21.27 -0.92
CA ILE A 13 -18.48 -20.25 -1.97
C ILE A 13 -17.69 -20.84 -3.15
N LEU A 14 -16.68 -21.69 -2.88
CA LEU A 14 -15.71 -22.16 -3.86
C LEU A 14 -15.75 -23.70 -3.98
N ASP A 15 -15.66 -24.17 -5.21
CA ASP A 15 -15.29 -25.56 -5.48
C ASP A 15 -13.80 -25.76 -5.20
N LEU A 16 -13.46 -26.46 -4.13
CA LEU A 16 -12.08 -26.72 -3.71
C LEU A 16 -11.26 -27.46 -4.78
N LYS A 17 -11.90 -28.28 -5.65
CA LYS A 17 -11.22 -28.93 -6.78
C LYS A 17 -10.72 -27.92 -7.82
N LYS A 18 -11.47 -26.83 -8.03
CA LYS A 18 -11.02 -25.74 -8.89
C LYS A 18 -9.80 -25.01 -8.30
N ILE A 19 -9.76 -24.83 -6.97
CA ILE A 19 -8.60 -24.24 -6.29
C ILE A 19 -7.37 -25.16 -6.40
N GLU A 20 -7.52 -26.48 -6.29
CA GLU A 20 -6.42 -27.41 -6.52
C GLU A 20 -5.85 -27.29 -7.93
N ALA A 21 -6.68 -27.00 -8.93
CA ALA A 21 -6.26 -26.81 -10.31
C ALA A 21 -5.38 -25.56 -10.50
N VAL A 22 -5.55 -24.51 -9.69
CA VAL A 22 -4.70 -23.30 -9.69
C VAL A 22 -3.28 -23.62 -9.26
N ASN A 23 -3.10 -24.53 -8.30
CA ASN A 23 -1.81 -24.87 -7.71
C ASN A 23 -1.01 -25.92 -8.52
N ARG A 24 -1.48 -26.31 -9.70
CA ARG A 24 -0.76 -27.22 -10.59
C ARG A 24 0.46 -26.54 -11.21
N PRO A 25 1.43 -27.34 -11.74
CA PRO A 25 2.49 -26.77 -12.54
C PRO A 25 1.97 -25.87 -13.66
N ILE A 26 2.65 -24.77 -13.98
CA ILE A 26 2.17 -23.68 -14.85
C ILE A 26 1.52 -24.17 -16.17
N LEU A 27 2.07 -25.19 -16.81
CA LEU A 27 1.54 -25.75 -18.05
C LEU A 27 0.18 -26.48 -17.88
N LYS A 28 -0.26 -26.74 -16.65
CA LYS A 28 -1.49 -27.45 -16.28
C LYS A 28 -2.35 -26.65 -15.30
N ALA A 29 -1.88 -25.47 -14.89
CA ALA A 29 -2.59 -24.60 -13.97
C ALA A 29 -3.80 -23.96 -14.66
N HIS A 30 -4.82 -23.69 -13.87
CA HIS A 30 -6.00 -22.94 -14.28
C HIS A 30 -5.98 -21.57 -13.58
N GLY A 31 -6.70 -20.58 -14.12
CA GLY A 31 -6.99 -19.34 -13.42
C GLY A 31 -7.83 -19.56 -12.16
N LEU A 32 -7.91 -18.57 -11.30
CA LEU A 32 -8.79 -18.60 -10.14
C LEU A 32 -10.27 -18.79 -10.58
N PRO A 33 -11.10 -19.49 -9.79
CA PRO A 33 -12.55 -19.57 -10.02
C PRO A 33 -13.19 -18.18 -10.09
N ASN A 34 -14.22 -18.02 -10.92
CA ASN A 34 -14.92 -16.75 -11.11
C ASN A 34 -15.41 -16.13 -9.79
N GLU A 35 -15.83 -16.98 -8.86
CA GLU A 35 -16.31 -16.57 -7.53
C GLU A 35 -15.25 -15.80 -6.74
N CYS A 36 -13.97 -16.05 -6.98
CA CYS A 36 -12.85 -15.29 -6.39
C CYS A 36 -12.85 -13.84 -6.84
N TYR A 37 -13.39 -13.51 -8.01
CA TYR A 37 -13.43 -12.16 -8.55
C TYR A 37 -14.77 -11.47 -8.37
N THR A 38 -15.85 -12.20 -8.25
CA THR A 38 -17.21 -11.63 -8.33
C THR A 38 -18.01 -11.73 -7.02
N SER A 39 -17.59 -12.55 -6.06
CA SER A 39 -18.33 -12.75 -4.82
C SER A 39 -17.97 -11.70 -3.75
N SER A 40 -19.00 -11.04 -3.21
CA SER A 40 -18.87 -10.14 -2.06
C SER A 40 -18.49 -10.88 -0.77
N GLU A 41 -18.94 -12.12 -0.63
CA GLU A 41 -18.60 -13.00 0.50
C GLU A 41 -17.13 -13.40 0.43
N TYR A 42 -16.62 -13.67 -0.78
CA TYR A 42 -15.21 -13.95 -0.96
C TYR A 42 -14.34 -12.75 -0.65
N LEU A 43 -14.73 -11.54 -1.06
CA LEU A 43 -14.01 -10.30 -0.70
C LEU A 43 -13.96 -10.09 0.82
N LYS A 44 -15.02 -10.45 1.57
CA LYS A 44 -14.97 -10.41 3.05
C LYS A 44 -13.94 -11.38 3.61
N ILE A 45 -13.79 -12.56 3.01
CA ILE A 45 -12.74 -13.52 3.40
C ILE A 45 -11.36 -12.95 3.06
N GLU A 46 -11.17 -12.35 1.89
CA GLU A 46 -9.91 -11.68 1.52
C GLU A 46 -9.59 -10.55 2.50
N ARG A 47 -10.58 -9.72 2.87
CA ARG A 47 -10.40 -8.71 3.93
C ARG A 47 -9.83 -9.34 5.18
N ASP A 48 -10.52 -10.35 5.73
CA ASP A 48 -10.21 -10.92 7.03
C ASP A 48 -8.92 -11.76 7.02
N LYS A 49 -8.61 -12.44 5.91
CA LYS A 49 -7.46 -13.36 5.82
C LYS A 49 -6.23 -12.75 5.16
N ILE A 50 -6.41 -11.71 4.34
CA ILE A 50 -5.34 -11.08 3.58
C ILE A 50 -5.11 -9.66 4.12
N PHE A 51 -6.01 -8.72 3.83
CA PHE A 51 -5.76 -7.30 4.08
C PHE A 51 -5.56 -6.95 5.56
N LEU A 52 -6.29 -7.61 6.47
CA LEU A 52 -6.14 -7.39 7.92
C LEU A 52 -5.02 -8.24 8.54
N ASN A 53 -4.59 -9.31 7.89
CA ASN A 53 -3.60 -10.25 8.43
C ASN A 53 -2.21 -10.15 7.79
N LYS A 54 -2.07 -9.47 6.64
CA LYS A 54 -0.80 -9.27 5.96
C LYS A 54 -0.39 -7.79 6.02
N TRP A 55 0.84 -7.47 5.63
CA TRP A 55 1.31 -6.10 5.58
C TRP A 55 0.71 -5.39 4.37
N SER A 56 -0.34 -4.61 4.60
CA SER A 56 -1.08 -3.89 3.56
C SER A 56 -0.69 -2.42 3.50
N VAL A 57 -0.54 -1.87 2.30
CA VAL A 57 -0.31 -0.43 2.10
C VAL A 57 -1.63 0.32 2.23
N ILE A 58 -1.62 1.44 2.96
CA ILE A 58 -2.80 2.31 3.18
C ILE A 58 -2.56 3.75 2.75
N GLY A 59 -1.38 4.07 2.24
CA GLY A 59 -1.00 5.41 1.80
C GLY A 59 0.49 5.62 1.81
N VAL A 60 0.89 6.87 1.63
CA VAL A 60 2.29 7.29 1.57
C VAL A 60 2.59 8.39 2.59
N GLY A 61 3.82 8.44 3.06
CA GLY A 61 4.28 9.41 4.06
C GLY A 61 4.24 10.85 3.56
N SER A 62 4.49 11.07 2.27
CA SER A 62 4.38 12.37 1.59
C SER A 62 2.96 12.94 1.62
N SER A 63 1.92 12.12 1.78
CA SER A 63 0.54 12.61 1.93
C SER A 63 0.24 13.27 3.29
N ILE A 64 1.14 13.16 4.26
CA ILE A 64 1.09 13.78 5.59
C ILE A 64 2.48 14.31 5.98
N PRO A 65 3.02 15.33 5.26
CA PRO A 65 4.43 15.73 5.34
C PRO A 65 4.82 16.44 6.65
N ASN A 66 3.88 17.11 7.31
CA ASN A 66 4.18 17.99 8.44
C ASN A 66 3.81 17.34 9.78
N ILE A 67 4.48 17.76 10.85
CA ILE A 67 4.12 17.37 12.23
C ILE A 67 2.67 17.78 12.49
N GLY A 68 1.86 16.82 12.99
CA GLY A 68 0.44 17.01 13.26
C GLY A 68 -0.47 16.71 12.07
N ASP A 69 0.06 16.52 10.87
CA ASP A 69 -0.77 16.06 9.74
C ASP A 69 -1.39 14.71 10.08
N ALA A 70 -2.69 14.63 9.88
CA ALA A 70 -3.49 13.45 10.17
C ALA A 70 -4.45 13.16 9.02
N LYS A 71 -4.51 11.91 8.58
CA LYS A 71 -5.33 11.47 7.45
C LYS A 71 -6.09 10.20 7.82
N PRO A 72 -7.44 10.22 7.75
CA PRO A 72 -8.24 9.02 7.96
C PRO A 72 -8.12 8.08 6.75
N TYR A 73 -8.25 6.80 7.01
CA TYR A 73 -8.32 5.75 6.01
C TYR A 73 -9.29 4.66 6.46
N ASP A 74 -10.02 4.07 5.53
CA ASP A 74 -10.90 2.94 5.81
C ASP A 74 -10.35 1.67 5.16
N LEU A 75 -9.78 0.78 5.95
CA LEU A 75 -9.27 -0.50 5.46
C LEU A 75 -10.42 -1.52 5.44
N LEU A 76 -11.19 -1.53 4.35
CA LEU A 76 -12.30 -2.47 4.14
C LEU A 76 -13.28 -2.53 5.34
N GLY A 77 -13.68 -1.36 5.85
CA GLY A 77 -14.60 -1.22 6.99
C GLY A 77 -13.92 -1.06 8.35
N ILE A 78 -12.58 -1.08 8.41
CA ILE A 78 -11.83 -0.79 9.64
C ILE A 78 -11.33 0.65 9.60
N PRO A 79 -11.88 1.56 10.43
CA PRO A 79 -11.48 2.96 10.44
C PRO A 79 -10.12 3.14 11.09
N LEU A 80 -9.16 3.63 10.33
CA LEU A 80 -7.79 3.94 10.73
C LEU A 80 -7.52 5.44 10.60
N ILE A 81 -6.45 5.90 11.25
CA ILE A 81 -5.92 7.25 11.10
C ILE A 81 -4.40 7.19 11.11
N MET A 82 -3.78 7.78 10.09
CA MET A 82 -2.35 8.02 10.00
C MET A 82 -2.04 9.38 10.61
N ILE A 83 -1.05 9.47 11.47
CA ILE A 83 -0.65 10.74 12.12
C ILE A 83 0.88 10.87 12.09
N ARG A 84 1.39 12.02 11.64
CA ARG A 84 2.80 12.35 11.81
C ARG A 84 3.04 12.96 13.17
N GLY A 85 3.78 12.24 14.00
CA GLY A 85 4.11 12.63 15.37
C GLY A 85 5.13 13.77 15.47
N LYS A 86 5.34 14.30 16.68
CA LYS A 86 6.33 15.35 16.98
C LYS A 86 7.77 14.90 16.71
N ASP A 87 8.05 13.63 16.77
CA ASP A 87 9.32 12.97 16.40
C ASP A 87 9.45 12.68 14.89
N LYS A 88 8.57 13.26 14.09
CA LYS A 88 8.45 13.08 12.62
C LYS A 88 8.08 11.65 12.17
N LYS A 89 7.91 10.70 13.10
CA LYS A 89 7.50 9.33 12.76
C LYS A 89 5.99 9.26 12.51
N ILE A 90 5.60 8.45 11.54
CA ILE A 90 4.19 8.17 11.25
C ILE A 90 3.72 7.02 12.14
N ARG A 91 2.54 7.19 12.69
CA ARG A 91 1.82 6.19 13.48
C ARG A 91 0.44 5.95 12.88
N VAL A 92 -0.02 4.73 13.00
CA VAL A 92 -1.39 4.37 12.63
C VAL A 92 -2.14 3.91 13.88
N LEU A 93 -3.31 4.48 14.06
CA LEU A 93 -4.20 4.21 15.20
C LEU A 93 -5.57 3.81 14.66
N HIS A 94 -6.37 3.09 15.45
CA HIS A 94 -7.80 2.98 15.16
C HIS A 94 -8.45 4.36 15.31
N ASN A 95 -9.20 4.78 14.29
CA ASN A 95 -9.89 6.07 14.24
C ASN A 95 -11.22 6.01 15.00
N VAL A 96 -11.17 5.53 16.23
CA VAL A 96 -12.35 5.26 17.08
C VAL A 96 -12.06 5.71 18.50
N CYS A 97 -12.88 6.62 19.02
CA CYS A 97 -12.77 7.08 20.40
C CYS A 97 -13.02 5.93 21.38
N SER A 98 -12.11 5.73 22.34
CA SER A 98 -12.20 4.67 23.34
C SER A 98 -13.35 4.87 24.35
N HIS A 99 -14.00 6.06 24.38
CA HIS A 99 -15.14 6.32 25.25
C HIS A 99 -16.42 5.63 24.74
N ARG A 100 -16.93 6.02 23.57
CA ARG A 100 -18.20 5.52 23.01
C ARG A 100 -18.13 5.21 21.51
N GLY A 101 -16.95 4.92 20.99
CA GLY A 101 -16.79 4.42 19.63
C GLY A 101 -17.01 5.42 18.50
N LEU A 102 -17.11 6.74 18.78
CA LEU A 102 -17.26 7.72 17.72
C LEU A 102 -15.97 7.81 16.89
N ARG A 103 -16.10 7.93 15.56
CA ARG A 103 -14.98 8.23 14.66
C ARG A 103 -14.40 9.59 15.00
N LEU A 104 -13.07 9.66 15.17
CA LEU A 104 -12.39 10.87 15.63
C LEU A 104 -12.13 11.87 14.51
N LEU A 105 -11.82 11.38 13.31
CA LEU A 105 -11.48 12.19 12.15
C LEU A 105 -12.17 11.64 10.89
N ASN A 106 -12.84 12.51 10.14
CA ASN A 106 -13.51 12.15 8.89
C ASN A 106 -12.75 12.61 7.66
N GLU A 107 -11.98 13.71 7.77
CA GLU A 107 -11.24 14.33 6.68
C GLU A 107 -9.80 14.60 7.10
N PRO A 108 -8.85 14.70 6.15
CA PRO A 108 -7.48 15.09 6.45
C PRO A 108 -7.44 16.48 7.12
N CYS A 109 -6.53 16.63 8.10
CA CYS A 109 -6.29 17.93 8.75
C CYS A 109 -4.89 17.97 9.37
N THR A 110 -4.45 19.17 9.76
CA THR A 110 -3.26 19.36 10.59
C THR A 110 -3.67 19.64 12.03
N LEU A 111 -3.39 18.70 12.91
CA LEU A 111 -3.65 18.80 14.35
C LEU A 111 -2.59 19.71 15.01
N LYS A 112 -3.02 20.67 15.80
CA LYS A 112 -2.05 21.55 16.51
C LYS A 112 -1.28 20.81 17.59
N ASN A 113 -1.96 20.09 18.49
CA ASN A 113 -1.32 19.39 19.61
C ASN A 113 -1.99 18.06 19.97
N VAL A 114 -3.29 17.91 19.71
CA VAL A 114 -4.09 16.77 20.18
C VAL A 114 -5.14 16.38 19.15
N LEU A 115 -5.48 15.11 19.12
CA LEU A 115 -6.66 14.59 18.45
C LEU A 115 -7.83 14.62 19.44
N ARG A 116 -8.86 15.39 19.16
CA ARG A 116 -10.00 15.60 20.04
C ARG A 116 -11.25 14.94 19.51
N CYS A 117 -11.90 14.15 20.37
CA CYS A 117 -13.20 13.55 20.05
C CYS A 117 -14.27 14.66 19.98
N PRO A 118 -15.04 14.74 18.88
CA PRO A 118 -16.08 15.77 18.74
C PRO A 118 -17.29 15.55 19.65
N TYR A 119 -17.43 14.38 20.27
CA TYR A 119 -18.58 14.08 21.13
C TYR A 119 -18.41 14.65 22.55
N HIS A 120 -17.41 14.15 23.31
CA HIS A 120 -17.21 14.57 24.72
C HIS A 120 -15.84 15.21 24.94
N SER A 121 -15.19 15.66 23.87
CA SER A 121 -13.89 16.34 23.92
C SER A 121 -12.74 15.54 24.56
N TRP A 122 -12.87 14.20 24.67
CA TRP A 122 -11.72 13.38 25.05
C TRP A 122 -10.56 13.66 24.11
N ALA A 123 -9.38 13.91 24.67
CA ALA A 123 -8.24 14.34 23.88
C ALA A 123 -7.10 13.32 23.99
N TYR A 124 -6.52 13.00 22.84
CA TYR A 124 -5.42 12.06 22.69
C TYR A 124 -4.19 12.77 22.12
N ASP A 125 -3.02 12.39 22.58
CA ASP A 125 -1.78 12.82 21.95
C ASP A 125 -1.56 12.11 20.59
N PHE A 126 -0.49 12.46 19.87
CA PHE A 126 -0.18 11.85 18.58
C PHE A 126 0.31 10.38 18.67
N ASN A 127 0.52 9.87 19.89
CA ASN A 127 0.81 8.46 20.15
C ASN A 127 -0.45 7.65 20.49
N GLY A 128 -1.61 8.33 20.54
CA GLY A 128 -2.88 7.74 20.93
C GLY A 128 -3.13 7.67 22.44
N SER A 129 -2.28 8.26 23.27
CA SER A 129 -2.47 8.27 24.73
C SER A 129 -3.57 9.25 25.12
N LEU A 130 -4.51 8.81 25.96
CA LEU A 130 -5.58 9.67 26.49
C LEU A 130 -5.01 10.67 27.50
N ILE A 131 -5.05 11.96 27.17
CA ILE A 131 -4.44 13.02 27.97
C ILE A 131 -5.45 13.88 28.71
N ALA A 132 -6.68 14.03 28.19
CA ALA A 132 -7.71 14.83 28.83
C ALA A 132 -9.11 14.22 28.68
N THR A 133 -9.89 14.31 29.76
CA THR A 133 -11.27 13.82 29.86
C THR A 133 -12.18 14.90 30.46
N PRO A 134 -12.50 15.96 29.70
CA PRO A 134 -13.31 17.06 30.20
C PRO A 134 -14.65 16.57 30.78
N HIS A 135 -15.00 17.11 31.97
CA HIS A 135 -16.27 16.87 32.66
C HIS A 135 -16.59 15.41 33.02
N ILE A 136 -15.59 14.53 33.09
CA ILE A 136 -15.79 13.10 33.36
C ILE A 136 -16.52 12.85 34.71
N GLY A 137 -16.25 13.67 35.69
CA GLY A 137 -16.90 13.61 37.01
C GLY A 137 -18.12 14.52 37.17
N GLY A 138 -18.55 15.22 36.11
CA GLY A 138 -19.59 16.21 36.14
C GLY A 138 -19.11 17.59 35.67
N LEU A 139 -19.95 18.61 35.69
CA LEU A 139 -19.62 19.95 35.20
C LEU A 139 -18.37 20.51 35.90
N ASN A 140 -17.32 20.82 35.10
CA ASN A 140 -16.01 21.31 35.54
C ASN A 140 -15.19 20.34 36.42
N ILE A 141 -15.60 19.08 36.53
CA ILE A 141 -14.82 18.03 37.19
C ILE A 141 -14.14 17.19 36.10
N HIS A 142 -12.83 17.41 35.88
CA HIS A 142 -12.08 16.84 34.77
C HIS A 142 -11.28 15.58 35.15
N GLN A 143 -11.35 15.17 36.41
CA GLN A 143 -10.72 13.98 36.95
C GLN A 143 -11.67 13.32 37.94
N VAL A 144 -11.59 12.01 38.03
CA VAL A 144 -12.30 11.19 39.06
C VAL A 144 -11.33 10.17 39.61
N ASP A 145 -11.50 9.86 40.89
CA ASP A 145 -10.71 8.84 41.54
C ASP A 145 -10.88 7.48 40.85
N ASN A 146 -9.83 6.68 40.78
CA ASN A 146 -9.81 5.35 40.18
C ASN A 146 -10.05 5.29 38.66
N PHE A 147 -10.08 6.40 37.94
CA PHE A 147 -10.09 6.39 36.47
C PHE A 147 -8.67 6.43 35.90
N ASP A 148 -8.18 5.25 35.49
CA ASP A 148 -6.90 5.12 34.82
C ASP A 148 -7.05 5.43 33.31
N LYS A 149 -6.52 6.57 32.89
CA LYS A 149 -6.52 7.01 31.49
C LYS A 149 -5.76 6.04 30.58
N SER A 150 -4.78 5.32 31.09
CA SER A 150 -3.96 4.40 30.28
C SER A 150 -4.78 3.25 29.68
N ASN A 151 -5.85 2.84 30.37
CA ASN A 151 -6.76 1.81 29.90
C ASN A 151 -7.71 2.30 28.76
N SER A 152 -7.68 3.60 28.49
CA SER A 152 -8.54 4.26 27.50
C SER A 152 -7.74 4.91 26.37
N ASN A 153 -6.52 4.48 26.14
CA ASN A 153 -5.73 4.89 24.99
C ASN A 153 -6.34 4.39 23.68
N LEU A 154 -6.07 5.08 22.57
CA LEU A 154 -6.43 4.58 21.25
C LEU A 154 -5.65 3.30 20.96
N LYS A 155 -6.32 2.34 20.34
CA LYS A 155 -5.68 1.11 19.90
C LYS A 155 -4.67 1.42 18.79
N LYS A 156 -3.42 1.06 19.01
CA LYS A 156 -2.35 1.19 18.01
C LYS A 156 -2.44 0.07 16.99
N VAL A 157 -2.01 0.38 15.77
CA VAL A 157 -1.87 -0.59 14.68
C VAL A 157 -0.38 -0.78 14.41
N ARG A 158 0.05 -2.02 14.25
CA ARG A 158 1.41 -2.32 13.78
C ARG A 158 1.60 -1.64 12.44
N SER A 159 2.58 -0.75 12.34
CA SER A 159 2.82 0.03 11.13
C SER A 159 4.30 0.27 10.90
N LYS A 160 4.68 0.33 9.63
CA LYS A 160 6.04 0.65 9.17
C LYS A 160 5.98 1.53 7.94
N VAL A 161 6.97 2.39 7.80
CA VAL A 161 7.19 3.16 6.56
C VAL A 161 8.42 2.58 5.87
N TRP A 162 8.27 2.21 4.61
CA TRP A 162 9.36 1.73 3.75
C TRP A 162 9.21 2.34 2.35
N MET A 163 10.25 3.00 1.86
CA MET A 163 10.22 3.74 0.59
C MET A 163 8.98 4.65 0.49
N ASP A 164 8.71 5.41 1.52
CA ASP A 164 7.55 6.31 1.72
C ASP A 164 6.18 5.60 1.86
N MET A 165 6.05 4.32 1.53
CA MET A 165 4.80 3.56 1.70
C MET A 165 4.51 3.28 3.18
N ILE A 166 3.27 3.52 3.60
CA ILE A 166 2.79 3.24 4.96
C ILE A 166 2.12 1.87 4.96
N PHE A 167 2.81 0.89 5.54
CA PHE A 167 2.30 -0.46 5.73
C PHE A 167 1.65 -0.60 7.09
N VAL A 168 0.56 -1.36 7.13
CA VAL A 168 -0.14 -1.74 8.37
C VAL A 168 -0.36 -3.24 8.44
N ASN A 169 -0.42 -3.74 9.67
CA ASN A 169 -0.84 -5.11 9.97
C ASN A 169 -1.69 -5.12 11.23
N LEU A 170 -2.87 -5.72 11.15
CA LEU A 170 -3.81 -5.80 12.27
C LEU A 170 -3.74 -7.16 13.00
N ASN A 171 -2.85 -8.05 12.55
CA ASN A 171 -2.62 -9.36 13.15
C ASN A 171 -1.32 -9.36 13.95
N ASP A 172 -1.41 -9.49 15.26
CA ASP A 172 -0.25 -9.46 16.16
C ASP A 172 0.68 -10.68 15.97
N ASN A 173 0.22 -11.75 15.29
CA ASN A 173 1.01 -12.96 15.04
C ASN A 173 1.68 -13.00 13.66
N GLU A 174 1.51 -11.98 12.84
CA GLU A 174 2.24 -11.90 11.56
C GLU A 174 3.72 -11.58 11.83
N ILE A 175 4.60 -12.05 10.95
CA ILE A 175 6.04 -11.78 11.04
C ILE A 175 6.33 -10.28 11.08
N GLU A 176 7.48 -9.90 11.62
CA GLU A 176 7.91 -8.52 11.63
C GLU A 176 8.15 -7.98 10.21
N PHE A 177 7.90 -6.68 10.03
CA PHE A 177 8.00 -6.06 8.70
C PHE A 177 9.39 -6.21 8.08
N ASP A 178 10.43 -6.06 8.89
CA ASP A 178 11.81 -6.14 8.40
C ASP A 178 12.15 -7.56 7.88
N GLU A 179 11.54 -8.60 8.45
CA GLU A 179 11.61 -9.96 7.92
C GLU A 179 10.75 -10.15 6.66
N TYR A 180 9.57 -9.51 6.65
CA TYR A 180 8.66 -9.54 5.51
C TYR A 180 9.29 -8.96 4.25
N ILE A 181 9.96 -7.79 4.34
CA ILE A 181 10.49 -7.06 3.19
C ILE A 181 11.89 -7.54 2.76
N LYS A 182 12.64 -8.15 3.66
CA LYS A 182 14.03 -8.56 3.44
C LYS A 182 14.30 -9.30 2.12
N PRO A 183 13.45 -10.25 1.66
CA PRO A 183 13.71 -10.96 0.40
C PRO A 183 13.68 -10.02 -0.81
N LEU A 184 12.79 -9.02 -0.83
CA LEU A 184 12.74 -8.02 -1.90
C LEU A 184 13.93 -7.05 -1.80
N GLU A 185 14.28 -6.58 -0.61
CA GLU A 185 15.47 -5.76 -0.40
C GLU A 185 16.75 -6.49 -0.83
N SER A 186 16.87 -7.78 -0.52
CA SER A 186 17.99 -8.61 -0.95
C SER A 186 18.06 -8.74 -2.47
N ARG A 187 16.90 -8.86 -3.14
CA ARG A 187 16.84 -8.87 -4.60
C ARG A 187 17.28 -7.54 -5.20
N TRP A 188 16.80 -6.44 -4.65
CA TRP A 188 17.04 -5.10 -5.16
C TRP A 188 18.38 -4.49 -4.74
N SER A 189 19.10 -5.12 -3.80
CA SER A 189 20.43 -4.66 -3.38
C SER A 189 21.47 -4.61 -4.52
N LYS A 190 21.22 -5.29 -5.63
CA LYS A 190 22.00 -5.20 -6.87
C LYS A 190 21.74 -3.90 -7.66
N PHE A 191 20.66 -3.18 -7.41
CA PHE A 191 20.28 -1.94 -8.09
C PHE A 191 20.43 -0.72 -7.21
N ILE A 192 19.86 -0.78 -5.99
CA ILE A 192 19.79 0.33 -5.06
C ILE A 192 20.29 -0.06 -3.67
N SER A 193 21.02 0.85 -3.04
CA SER A 193 21.47 0.75 -1.65
C SER A 193 20.44 1.32 -0.68
N LYS A 194 20.67 1.12 0.63
CA LYS A 194 19.88 1.80 1.66
C LYS A 194 20.10 3.31 1.66
N ASP A 195 21.28 3.76 1.28
CA ASP A 195 21.58 5.20 1.18
C ASP A 195 20.82 5.83 0.02
N ASP A 196 20.68 5.14 -1.11
CA ASP A 196 19.85 5.60 -2.22
C ASP A 196 18.38 5.80 -1.80
N GLN A 197 17.85 4.91 -0.94
CA GLN A 197 16.49 5.05 -0.43
C GLN A 197 16.27 6.34 0.37
N ASN A 198 17.32 6.90 1.01
CA ASN A 198 17.26 8.17 1.72
C ASN A 198 17.22 9.39 0.79
N LEU A 199 17.63 9.22 -0.47
CA LEU A 199 17.64 10.26 -1.50
C LEU A 199 16.31 10.41 -2.23
N ILE A 200 15.40 9.48 -2.04
CA ILE A 200 14.10 9.42 -2.72
C ILE A 200 13.26 10.66 -2.38
N ARG A 201 12.67 11.25 -3.42
CA ARG A 201 11.74 12.39 -3.32
C ARG A 201 10.43 12.03 -4.02
N HIS A 202 9.32 12.31 -3.38
CA HIS A 202 8.00 12.23 -4.00
C HIS A 202 7.84 13.36 -5.02
N ALA A 203 7.19 13.09 -6.14
CA ALA A 203 7.03 14.05 -7.24
C ALA A 203 5.96 15.12 -6.97
N SER A 204 5.66 15.42 -5.70
CA SER A 204 4.72 16.45 -5.28
C SER A 204 3.34 16.36 -5.94
N ASP A 205 2.74 17.48 -6.30
CA ASP A 205 1.36 17.56 -6.83
C ASP A 205 1.16 16.87 -8.19
N TYR A 206 2.23 16.65 -8.95
CA TYR A 206 2.16 16.04 -10.28
C TYR A 206 2.45 14.53 -10.27
N GLY A 207 2.91 14.01 -9.14
CA GLY A 207 3.29 12.60 -8.97
C GLY A 207 2.19 11.71 -8.41
N TYR A 208 1.00 12.24 -8.16
CA TYR A 208 -0.13 11.49 -7.65
C TYR A 208 -1.29 11.44 -8.64
N ILE A 209 -1.72 10.23 -8.97
CA ILE A 209 -2.90 9.97 -9.79
C ILE A 209 -3.80 8.98 -9.05
N LYS A 210 -5.10 9.25 -9.04
CA LYS A 210 -6.10 8.34 -8.49
C LYS A 210 -7.05 7.90 -9.59
N LEU A 211 -7.18 6.60 -9.77
CA LEU A 211 -8.09 5.99 -10.73
C LEU A 211 -9.19 5.20 -10.01
N ASN A 212 -10.40 5.28 -10.51
CA ASN A 212 -11.49 4.39 -10.11
C ASN A 212 -11.70 3.37 -11.24
N VAL A 213 -11.32 2.11 -10.98
CA VAL A 213 -11.33 1.06 -11.97
C VAL A 213 -12.49 0.11 -11.70
N LYS A 214 -13.35 -0.11 -12.70
CA LYS A 214 -14.47 -1.06 -12.62
C LYS A 214 -13.97 -2.50 -12.79
N SER A 215 -13.15 -2.93 -11.86
CA SER A 215 -12.51 -4.26 -11.91
C SER A 215 -12.15 -4.74 -10.51
N ASN A 216 -11.99 -6.07 -10.38
CA ASN A 216 -11.48 -6.69 -9.15
C ASN A 216 -9.98 -6.36 -8.99
N TRP A 217 -9.56 -6.10 -7.76
CA TRP A 217 -8.19 -5.73 -7.43
C TRP A 217 -7.13 -6.74 -7.90
N LYS A 218 -7.48 -8.03 -7.94
CA LYS A 218 -6.55 -9.09 -8.38
C LYS A 218 -6.17 -8.99 -9.84
N PHE A 219 -7.07 -8.51 -10.70
CA PHE A 219 -6.73 -8.31 -12.11
C PHE A 219 -5.61 -7.30 -12.33
N ALA A 220 -5.54 -6.24 -11.51
CA ALA A 220 -4.42 -5.31 -11.57
C ALA A 220 -3.09 -6.00 -11.24
N ILE A 221 -3.06 -6.81 -10.17
CA ILE A 221 -1.87 -7.58 -9.75
C ILE A 221 -1.48 -8.63 -10.82
N GLU A 222 -2.44 -9.39 -11.31
CA GLU A 222 -2.20 -10.44 -12.31
C GLU A 222 -1.66 -9.85 -13.61
N ASN A 223 -2.27 -8.77 -14.11
CA ASN A 223 -1.81 -8.04 -15.30
C ASN A 223 -0.40 -7.45 -15.10
N TYR A 224 -0.09 -6.94 -13.91
CA TYR A 224 1.22 -6.34 -13.62
C TYR A 224 2.37 -7.36 -13.59
N CYS A 225 2.06 -8.59 -13.20
CA CYS A 225 3.07 -9.66 -13.06
C CYS A 225 3.47 -10.33 -14.38
N GLU A 226 2.86 -9.95 -15.51
CA GLU A 226 3.15 -10.56 -16.82
C GLU A 226 3.32 -9.49 -17.91
N SER A 227 4.01 -9.82 -19.00
CA SER A 227 4.25 -8.92 -20.14
C SER A 227 3.50 -9.33 -21.41
N TYR A 228 2.73 -10.42 -21.35
CA TYR A 228 2.08 -11.00 -22.53
C TYR A 228 1.09 -10.06 -23.22
N HIS A 229 0.45 -9.16 -22.46
CA HIS A 229 -0.50 -8.18 -22.97
C HIS A 229 0.16 -6.98 -23.66
N LEU A 230 1.47 -6.72 -23.45
CA LEU A 230 2.16 -5.50 -23.91
C LEU A 230 1.98 -5.25 -25.42
N PRO A 231 2.21 -6.23 -26.32
CA PRO A 231 2.12 -5.98 -27.75
C PRO A 231 0.72 -5.54 -28.20
N SER A 232 -0.33 -6.04 -27.53
CA SER A 232 -1.72 -5.82 -27.91
C SER A 232 -2.37 -4.62 -27.22
N ILE A 233 -2.08 -4.45 -25.92
CA ILE A 233 -2.73 -3.42 -25.08
C ILE A 233 -1.87 -2.17 -24.97
N HIS A 234 -0.54 -2.32 -24.90
CA HIS A 234 0.41 -1.23 -24.74
C HIS A 234 1.48 -1.22 -25.85
N PRO A 235 1.11 -1.10 -27.14
CA PRO A 235 2.06 -1.18 -28.25
C PRO A 235 3.17 -0.12 -28.18
N GLU A 236 2.87 1.08 -27.65
CA GLU A 236 3.90 2.12 -27.47
C GLU A 236 4.89 1.77 -26.38
N LEU A 237 4.42 1.20 -25.26
CA LEU A 237 5.31 0.70 -24.21
C LEU A 237 6.16 -0.48 -24.71
N ASN A 238 5.59 -1.36 -25.53
CA ASN A 238 6.33 -2.48 -26.13
C ASN A 238 7.44 -2.03 -27.08
N LYS A 239 7.44 -0.79 -27.60
CA LYS A 239 8.55 -0.21 -28.38
C LYS A 239 9.74 0.16 -27.49
N THR A 240 9.51 0.53 -26.24
CA THR A 240 10.52 0.98 -25.27
C THR A 240 10.95 -0.13 -24.31
N SER A 241 10.09 -1.12 -24.12
CA SER A 241 10.32 -2.31 -23.28
C SER A 241 9.69 -3.50 -23.99
N ASN A 242 10.43 -4.10 -24.92
CA ASN A 242 9.93 -5.16 -25.78
C ASN A 242 9.67 -6.43 -24.98
N ILE A 243 8.57 -7.13 -25.28
CA ILE A 243 8.21 -8.38 -24.62
C ILE A 243 9.33 -9.43 -24.66
N SER A 244 10.15 -9.44 -25.72
CA SER A 244 11.29 -10.38 -25.84
C SER A 244 12.40 -10.13 -24.82
N ASP A 245 12.48 -8.95 -24.24
CA ASP A 245 13.48 -8.57 -23.24
C ASP A 245 12.98 -8.80 -21.81
N HIS A 246 11.72 -9.24 -21.65
CA HIS A 246 11.13 -9.49 -20.33
C HIS A 246 11.46 -10.86 -19.79
N TYR A 247 11.58 -10.93 -18.46
CA TYR A 247 11.78 -12.17 -17.71
C TYR A 247 10.87 -12.21 -16.48
N HIS A 248 10.52 -13.42 -16.03
CA HIS A 248 9.67 -13.62 -14.86
C HIS A 248 10.48 -13.53 -13.57
N ILE A 249 9.86 -12.91 -12.57
CA ILE A 249 10.32 -12.90 -11.19
C ILE A 249 9.36 -13.79 -10.39
N GLN A 250 9.80 -15.03 -10.11
CA GLN A 250 8.99 -15.98 -9.35
C GLN A 250 8.73 -15.52 -7.92
N GLY A 251 9.66 -14.75 -7.35
CA GLY A 251 9.52 -14.22 -5.99
C GLY A 251 9.36 -15.28 -4.91
N LEU A 252 8.57 -14.94 -3.90
CA LEU A 252 8.23 -15.84 -2.78
C LEU A 252 6.72 -15.82 -2.52
N PRO A 253 6.11 -16.98 -2.24
CA PRO A 253 4.70 -17.06 -1.87
C PRO A 253 4.33 -16.12 -0.71
N ASN A 254 3.21 -15.42 -0.82
CA ASN A 254 2.72 -14.43 0.15
C ASN A 254 3.68 -13.26 0.43
N ARG A 255 4.64 -13.01 -0.47
CA ARG A 255 5.60 -11.90 -0.40
C ARG A 255 5.53 -11.04 -1.65
N PHE A 256 6.11 -11.52 -2.71
CA PHE A 256 6.16 -10.82 -3.99
C PHE A 256 6.30 -11.77 -5.16
N ALA A 257 5.88 -11.29 -6.32
CA ALA A 257 6.15 -11.85 -7.63
C ALA A 257 6.21 -10.71 -8.64
N GLY A 258 6.56 -10.99 -9.90
CA GLY A 258 6.57 -9.93 -10.91
C GLY A 258 7.31 -10.30 -12.16
N GLN A 259 7.80 -9.29 -12.82
CA GLN A 259 8.58 -9.38 -14.05
C GLN A 259 9.70 -8.33 -14.07
N GLY A 260 10.64 -8.47 -14.97
CA GLY A 260 11.63 -7.45 -15.23
C GLY A 260 11.88 -7.33 -16.72
N SER A 261 12.52 -6.24 -17.13
CA SER A 261 12.99 -6.01 -18.48
C SER A 261 14.51 -5.85 -18.47
N LEU A 262 15.19 -6.54 -19.36
CA LEU A 262 16.64 -6.38 -19.58
C LEU A 262 16.95 -5.15 -20.41
N LYS A 263 15.94 -4.61 -21.12
CA LYS A 263 16.10 -3.46 -22.00
C LYS A 263 14.87 -2.56 -21.93
N TYR A 264 14.89 -1.63 -20.99
CA TYR A 264 13.93 -0.54 -20.90
C TYR A 264 14.58 0.75 -21.42
N ILE A 265 13.97 1.36 -22.43
CA ILE A 265 14.42 2.64 -22.98
C ILE A 265 13.43 3.70 -22.56
N GLN A 266 13.84 4.57 -21.63
CA GLN A 266 12.98 5.64 -21.15
C GLN A 266 12.58 6.57 -22.31
N PRO A 267 11.29 6.82 -22.51
CA PRO A 267 10.82 7.79 -23.50
C PRO A 267 11.10 9.21 -22.99
N ILE A 268 12.24 9.76 -23.37
CA ILE A 268 12.64 11.12 -22.98
C ILE A 268 11.99 12.11 -23.94
N LYS A 269 11.14 13.00 -23.41
CA LYS A 269 10.73 14.23 -24.09
C LYS A 269 11.53 15.41 -23.54
N GLY A 270 12.44 15.96 -24.34
CA GLY A 270 13.29 17.09 -23.96
C GLY A 270 14.68 16.69 -23.42
N ASN A 271 15.46 17.69 -22.99
CA ASN A 271 16.86 17.50 -22.61
C ASN A 271 17.07 17.24 -21.10
N LYS A 272 16.01 17.08 -20.30
CA LYS A 272 16.10 16.89 -18.87
C LYS A 272 15.88 15.41 -18.52
N LYS A 273 16.84 14.85 -17.79
CA LYS A 273 16.78 13.49 -17.22
C LYS A 273 16.74 13.60 -15.70
N PHE A 274 16.09 12.64 -15.05
CA PHE A 274 16.28 12.44 -13.61
C PHE A 274 17.70 11.97 -13.33
N ASN A 275 18.18 12.18 -12.12
CA ASN A 275 19.44 11.62 -11.66
C ASN A 275 19.28 10.10 -11.46
N ASN A 276 20.28 9.35 -11.89
CA ASN A 276 20.32 7.92 -11.63
C ASN A 276 20.51 7.65 -10.12
N PHE A 277 20.01 6.53 -9.65
CA PHE A 277 20.39 6.00 -8.34
C PHE A 277 21.88 5.78 -8.27
N PRO A 278 22.61 6.39 -7.32
CA PRO A 278 24.09 6.33 -7.28
C PRO A 278 24.68 4.93 -7.25
N SER A 279 23.97 3.97 -6.61
CA SER A 279 24.43 2.58 -6.53
C SER A 279 24.03 1.72 -7.74
N TRP A 280 23.29 2.27 -8.72
CA TRP A 280 22.83 1.49 -9.88
C TRP A 280 24.03 1.14 -10.81
N PRO A 281 24.29 -0.15 -11.07
CA PRO A 281 25.43 -0.56 -11.90
C PRO A 281 25.26 -0.12 -13.36
N GLU A 282 26.37 0.29 -14.01
CA GLU A 282 26.34 0.73 -15.41
C GLU A 282 25.94 -0.38 -16.38
N ASP A 283 26.36 -1.62 -16.11
CA ASP A 283 26.01 -2.80 -16.91
C ASP A 283 24.52 -3.19 -16.81
N LEU A 284 23.82 -2.67 -15.80
CA LEU A 284 22.39 -2.84 -15.61
C LEU A 284 21.57 -1.58 -15.94
N ALA A 285 22.17 -0.58 -16.61
CA ALA A 285 21.54 0.73 -16.85
C ALA A 285 20.21 0.67 -17.61
N LEU A 286 19.98 -0.37 -18.39
CA LEU A 286 18.73 -0.57 -19.13
C LEU A 286 17.75 -1.51 -18.43
N ASN A 287 18.09 -2.03 -17.26
CA ASN A 287 17.20 -2.92 -16.55
C ASN A 287 16.10 -2.17 -15.82
N ALA A 288 14.93 -2.80 -15.75
CA ALA A 288 13.82 -2.37 -14.91
C ALA A 288 13.19 -3.60 -14.26
N GLU A 289 12.63 -3.44 -13.06
CA GLU A 289 11.83 -4.49 -12.42
C GLU A 289 10.45 -3.99 -12.01
N TYR A 290 9.47 -4.84 -12.20
CA TYR A 290 8.05 -4.61 -11.93
C TYR A 290 7.57 -5.68 -10.97
N VAL A 291 7.42 -5.31 -9.70
CA VAL A 291 7.14 -6.24 -8.61
C VAL A 291 5.81 -5.93 -7.96
N ALA A 292 4.95 -6.92 -7.91
CA ALA A 292 3.78 -6.90 -7.04
C ALA A 292 4.18 -7.43 -5.66
N LEU A 293 4.13 -6.56 -4.66
CA LEU A 293 4.34 -6.89 -3.25
C LEU A 293 2.98 -7.14 -2.61
N PHE A 294 2.80 -8.38 -2.15
CA PHE A 294 1.51 -8.85 -1.64
C PHE A 294 1.11 -8.15 -0.33
N PRO A 295 -0.15 -7.70 -0.12
CA PRO A 295 -1.26 -8.02 -1.01
C PRO A 295 -1.56 -6.95 -2.06
N ASN A 296 -1.22 -5.68 -1.88
CA ASN A 296 -1.91 -4.60 -2.57
C ASN A 296 -1.02 -3.49 -3.10
N VAL A 297 0.26 -3.73 -3.33
CA VAL A 297 1.12 -2.72 -3.95
C VAL A 297 1.95 -3.31 -5.08
N MET A 298 2.05 -2.58 -6.18
CA MET A 298 2.86 -2.86 -7.35
C MET A 298 3.91 -1.76 -7.47
N ILE A 299 5.15 -2.12 -7.73
CA ILE A 299 6.29 -1.19 -7.73
C ILE A 299 7.07 -1.37 -9.03
N GLY A 300 7.25 -0.31 -9.81
CA GLY A 300 8.15 -0.28 -10.94
C GLY A 300 9.44 0.43 -10.55
N LEU A 301 10.56 -0.29 -10.56
CA LEU A 301 11.88 0.23 -10.23
C LEU A 301 12.72 0.40 -11.48
N HIS A 302 13.20 1.62 -11.71
CA HIS A 302 14.02 2.05 -12.82
C HIS A 302 15.31 2.72 -12.32
N ILE A 303 16.26 2.92 -13.20
CA ILE A 303 17.57 3.49 -12.87
C ILE A 303 17.51 4.89 -12.23
N ASP A 304 16.49 5.68 -12.53
CA ASP A 304 16.38 7.10 -12.18
C ASP A 304 15.08 7.48 -11.47
N HIS A 305 14.14 6.55 -11.38
CA HIS A 305 12.87 6.73 -10.70
C HIS A 305 12.28 5.41 -10.25
N PHE A 306 11.27 5.48 -9.39
CA PHE A 306 10.34 4.39 -9.18
C PHE A 306 8.93 4.95 -9.03
N TYR A 307 7.96 4.11 -9.26
CA TYR A 307 6.56 4.41 -9.02
C TYR A 307 5.89 3.26 -8.29
N ILE A 308 4.82 3.57 -7.60
CA ILE A 308 3.98 2.58 -6.94
C ILE A 308 2.54 2.73 -7.39
N PHE A 309 1.85 1.59 -7.50
CA PHE A 309 0.40 1.51 -7.55
C PHE A 309 -0.03 0.78 -6.28
N TRP A 310 -0.75 1.45 -5.39
CA TRP A 310 -1.36 0.74 -4.28
C TRP A 310 -2.87 0.69 -4.46
N LEU A 311 -3.44 -0.48 -4.12
CA LEU A 311 -4.81 -0.84 -4.44
C LEU A 311 -5.69 -0.74 -3.20
N GLU A 312 -6.83 -0.09 -3.35
CA GLU A 312 -7.92 -0.01 -2.38
C GLU A 312 -9.14 -0.73 -2.96
N PRO A 313 -9.37 -2.01 -2.64
CA PRO A 313 -10.58 -2.70 -3.06
C PRO A 313 -11.81 -2.06 -2.43
N ILE A 314 -12.81 -1.72 -3.25
CA ILE A 314 -14.07 -1.12 -2.78
C ILE A 314 -15.18 -2.16 -2.79
N SER A 315 -15.24 -2.94 -3.86
CA SER A 315 -16.19 -4.04 -4.05
C SER A 315 -15.54 -5.11 -4.91
N PRO A 316 -16.17 -6.26 -5.13
CA PRO A 316 -15.66 -7.24 -6.09
C PRO A 316 -15.43 -6.66 -7.49
N ASN A 317 -16.18 -5.64 -7.87
CA ASN A 317 -16.17 -5.05 -9.21
C ASN A 317 -15.61 -3.62 -9.27
N GLU A 318 -15.01 -3.15 -8.19
CA GLU A 318 -14.47 -1.78 -8.13
C GLU A 318 -13.22 -1.73 -7.26
N THR A 319 -12.18 -1.13 -7.81
CA THR A 319 -10.90 -0.89 -7.13
C THR A 319 -10.47 0.55 -7.37
N LYS A 320 -10.02 1.23 -6.32
CA LYS A 320 -9.26 2.48 -6.49
C LYS A 320 -7.78 2.12 -6.61
N GLU A 321 -7.15 2.69 -7.61
CA GLU A 321 -5.70 2.62 -7.81
C GLU A 321 -5.10 3.99 -7.50
N HIS A 322 -4.12 4.00 -6.62
CA HIS A 322 -3.37 5.19 -6.26
C HIS A 322 -1.96 5.04 -6.81
N ILE A 323 -1.57 5.97 -7.67
CA ILE A 323 -0.28 5.96 -8.36
C ILE A 323 0.56 7.07 -7.75
N GLU A 324 1.76 6.75 -7.30
CA GLU A 324 2.70 7.72 -6.73
C GLU A 324 4.04 7.57 -7.45
N MET A 325 4.64 8.71 -7.85
CA MET A 325 5.91 8.76 -8.55
C MET A 325 7.01 9.28 -7.63
N TYR A 326 8.19 8.69 -7.74
CA TYR A 326 9.37 9.05 -6.96
C TYR A 326 10.61 9.15 -7.85
N TYR A 327 11.50 10.07 -7.53
CA TYR A 327 12.75 10.31 -8.23
C TYR A 327 13.86 10.68 -7.23
N ILE A 328 15.09 10.88 -7.73
CA ILE A 328 16.22 11.34 -6.95
C ILE A 328 16.68 12.71 -7.44
N GLY A 329 17.08 13.59 -6.51
CA GLY A 329 17.65 14.88 -6.79
C GLY A 329 16.70 16.06 -6.62
N GLU A 330 17.00 17.19 -7.27
CA GLU A 330 16.19 18.40 -7.21
C GLU A 330 14.95 18.25 -8.10
N GLU A 331 13.88 18.94 -7.73
CA GLU A 331 12.60 18.90 -8.43
C GLU A 331 12.79 19.40 -9.88
N LEU A 332 12.71 18.48 -10.82
CA LEU A 332 12.57 18.85 -12.21
C LEU A 332 11.12 19.26 -12.44
N SER A 333 10.89 20.40 -13.09
CA SER A 333 9.55 20.77 -13.54
C SER A 333 8.96 19.62 -14.35
N LEU A 334 8.02 18.90 -13.77
CA LEU A 334 7.42 17.63 -14.26
C LEU A 334 6.51 17.83 -15.48
N ILE A 335 6.41 19.03 -16.02
CA ILE A 335 5.63 19.40 -17.23
C ILE A 335 5.99 18.53 -18.46
N HIS A 336 7.01 17.66 -18.36
CA HIS A 336 7.53 16.88 -19.48
C HIS A 336 7.52 15.35 -19.29
N ILE A 337 6.94 14.84 -18.21
CA ILE A 337 6.76 13.39 -18.05
C ILE A 337 5.48 13.01 -18.79
N SER A 338 5.63 12.31 -19.91
CA SER A 338 4.48 11.73 -20.61
C SER A 338 3.97 10.55 -19.77
N GLU A 339 2.74 10.66 -19.28
CA GLU A 339 1.99 9.54 -18.72
C GLU A 339 2.12 8.28 -19.59
N PRO A 340 2.21 7.08 -18.99
CA PRO A 340 1.87 5.88 -19.72
C PRO A 340 0.40 6.02 -20.14
N THR A 341 0.20 6.23 -21.44
CA THR A 341 -1.11 6.48 -22.02
C THR A 341 -2.02 5.27 -21.76
N ARG A 342 -2.82 5.34 -20.70
CA ARG A 342 -4.01 4.52 -20.58
C ARG A 342 -5.07 5.18 -21.47
N ARG A 343 -5.46 4.53 -22.56
CA ARG A 343 -6.63 4.97 -23.34
C ARG A 343 -7.84 4.91 -22.42
N GLU A 344 -8.52 6.05 -22.30
CA GLU A 344 -9.89 6.06 -21.80
C GLU A 344 -10.72 5.20 -22.76
N GLY A 345 -11.19 4.09 -22.25
CA GLY A 345 -12.08 3.18 -22.96
C GLY A 345 -13.45 3.18 -22.33
#